data_b2b042bfd0f7cd7a8f407efe96b52fa6
#
_entry.id   b2b042bfd0f7cd7a8f407efe96b52fa6
#
_cell.length_a   1.000
_cell.length_b   1.000
_cell.length_c   1.000
_cell.angle_alpha   90.00
_cell.angle_beta   90.00
_cell.angle_gamma   90.00
#
_symmetry.space_group_name_H-M   'P 1'
#
loop_
_entity.id
_entity.type
_entity.pdbx_description
1 polymer ?
#
loop_
_entity_poly.entity_id
_entity_poly.type
_entity_poly.pdbx_seq_one_letter_code
_entity_poly.pdbx_strand_id
1 'polypeptide(L)'
;MKRVNKKIIGVLVLLVSIGSFYLLKQVQKHGKTSQQETKQKYIDAKTEKPTIHVFDDNKFVFVAQKDGIGGIAFGQDYISVLDVHQKEINQSMIDREKNGSPKIAKDEYFNIISYDLNASGFPSKKTEVYQLLGKKEYRGAYDISQYYADNKDYIPVTLYKVGNNDSRKIIVDITNQKIENLENFEDNGKSTFSAAEQELSKGNVYNNIRQAMKEKYHLKFTAGYIDTLLSKEDREKIDISNTNFAQDYPEMAKDIKDLARLYMRPKQYSTKEWFDTVLHWFAPKGQDVLEVYATDPKTGEKTQIKSYDELQVWSANHTD
;
A
#
# COMPACT_ATOMS: atom_id res chain seq x y z
N MET A 1 21.02 12.54 -31.97
CA MET A 1 21.11 11.47 -30.95
C MET A 1 21.62 12.08 -29.64
N LYS A 2 20.75 12.37 -28.67
CA LYS A 2 21.13 12.89 -27.35
C LYS A 2 21.09 11.73 -26.35
N ARG A 3 22.22 11.52 -25.66
CA ARG A 3 22.39 10.50 -24.61
C ARG A 3 21.51 10.84 -23.42
N VAL A 4 20.57 10.00 -23.09
CA VAL A 4 19.75 10.08 -21.89
C VAL A 4 20.58 9.64 -20.68
N ASN A 5 20.58 10.46 -19.66
CA ASN A 5 21.46 10.37 -18.49
C ASN A 5 20.97 9.26 -17.53
N LYS A 6 21.75 8.17 -17.41
CA LYS A 6 21.48 7.01 -16.57
C LYS A 6 21.40 7.27 -15.05
N LYS A 7 21.53 8.52 -14.61
CA LYS A 7 21.51 8.90 -13.19
C LYS A 7 20.10 9.09 -12.59
N ILE A 8 19.06 9.20 -13.42
CA ILE A 8 17.68 9.45 -12.94
C ILE A 8 16.96 8.14 -12.55
N ILE A 9 17.35 7.00 -13.10
CA ILE A 9 16.74 5.69 -12.81
C ILE A 9 17.14 5.18 -11.42
N GLY A 10 18.28 5.60 -10.89
CA GLY A 10 18.77 5.15 -9.58
C GLY A 10 18.02 5.71 -8.37
N VAL A 11 17.33 6.84 -8.51
CA VAL A 11 16.70 7.54 -7.38
C VAL A 11 15.29 7.00 -7.08
N LEU A 12 14.57 6.51 -8.07
CA LEU A 12 13.22 5.95 -7.87
C LEU A 12 13.22 4.56 -7.22
N VAL A 13 14.28 3.77 -7.43
CA VAL A 13 14.44 2.45 -6.79
C VAL A 13 14.82 2.59 -5.31
N LEU A 14 15.45 3.70 -4.91
CA LEU A 14 15.89 3.92 -3.52
C LEU A 14 14.75 4.34 -2.58
N LEU A 15 13.66 4.92 -3.08
CA LEU A 15 12.55 5.39 -2.23
C LEU A 15 11.58 4.27 -1.82
N VAL A 16 11.49 3.20 -2.59
CA VAL A 16 10.68 2.02 -2.23
C VAL A 16 11.38 1.15 -1.18
N SER A 17 12.72 1.16 -1.17
CA SER A 17 13.52 0.37 -0.23
C SER A 17 13.64 0.99 1.18
N ILE A 18 13.35 2.28 1.35
CA ILE A 18 13.50 2.98 2.65
C ILE A 18 12.35 2.64 3.60
N GLY A 19 11.15 2.35 3.11
CA GLY A 19 10.02 1.93 3.93
C GLY A 19 10.25 0.59 4.63
N SER A 20 10.89 -0.35 3.95
CA SER A 20 11.20 -1.68 4.48
C SER A 20 12.33 -1.66 5.53
N PHE A 21 13.23 -0.67 5.48
CA PHE A 21 14.36 -0.55 6.41
C PHE A 21 13.98 0.05 7.78
N TYR A 22 12.87 0.80 7.86
CA TYR A 22 12.46 1.41 9.14
C TYR A 22 11.83 0.39 10.09
N LEU A 23 11.13 -0.62 9.60
CA LEU A 23 10.59 -1.72 10.39
C LEU A 23 11.68 -2.62 11.00
N LEU A 24 12.84 -2.73 10.35
CA LEU A 24 13.97 -3.53 10.84
C LEU A 24 14.75 -2.85 11.97
N LYS A 25 14.70 -1.52 12.13
CA LYS A 25 15.46 -0.79 13.15
C LYS A 25 14.85 -0.79 14.55
N GLN A 26 13.58 -1.07 14.74
CA GLN A 26 12.95 -1.10 16.06
C GLN A 26 13.26 -2.37 16.88
N VAL A 27 13.79 -3.44 16.26
CA VAL A 27 14.10 -4.69 16.96
C VAL A 27 15.53 -4.74 17.53
N GLN A 28 16.40 -3.77 17.23
CA GLN A 28 17.83 -3.83 17.58
C GLN A 28 18.26 -2.96 18.79
N LYS A 29 17.49 -2.85 19.85
CA LYS A 29 18.04 -2.35 21.12
C LYS A 29 17.83 -3.39 22.22
N HIS A 30 18.85 -4.21 22.42
CA HIS A 30 19.42 -4.76 23.67
C HIS A 30 20.11 -6.09 23.41
N GLY A 31 21.40 -6.18 23.77
CA GLY A 31 22.07 -7.46 23.88
C GLY A 31 23.59 -7.40 23.92
N LYS A 32 24.14 -7.54 25.10
CA LYS A 32 25.57 -7.76 25.36
C LYS A 32 26.02 -9.14 24.88
N THR A 33 27.24 -9.16 24.38
CA THR A 33 28.03 -10.27 23.89
C THR A 33 28.07 -11.49 24.83
N SER A 34 27.57 -12.61 24.35
CA SER A 34 28.03 -13.97 24.69
C SER A 34 27.84 -14.84 23.45
N GLN A 35 28.80 -15.73 23.18
CA GLN A 35 28.69 -16.74 22.12
C GLN A 35 27.50 -17.66 22.45
N GLN A 36 26.30 -17.24 22.10
CA GLN A 36 25.11 -18.08 22.04
C GLN A 36 24.91 -18.46 20.58
N GLU A 37 24.78 -19.75 20.32
CA GLU A 37 24.15 -20.27 19.10
C GLU A 37 22.95 -19.40 18.80
N THR A 38 23.02 -18.63 17.74
CA THR A 38 21.94 -17.72 17.33
C THR A 38 20.76 -18.61 16.97
N LYS A 39 19.83 -18.80 17.91
CA LYS A 39 18.54 -19.45 17.63
C LYS A 39 17.96 -18.75 16.42
N GLN A 40 17.77 -19.51 15.37
CA GLN A 40 17.17 -19.00 14.13
C GLN A 40 15.80 -18.41 14.46
N LYS A 41 15.62 -17.14 14.12
CA LYS A 41 14.39 -16.42 14.38
C LYS A 41 13.40 -16.73 13.27
N TYR A 42 12.19 -17.08 13.65
CA TYR A 42 11.06 -17.18 12.74
C TYR A 42 10.30 -15.87 12.74
N ILE A 43 9.73 -15.55 11.62
CA ILE A 43 8.73 -14.51 11.49
C ILE A 43 7.39 -15.21 11.34
N ASP A 44 6.52 -14.89 12.27
CA ASP A 44 5.12 -15.29 12.27
C ASP A 44 4.29 -14.05 11.97
N ALA A 45 3.70 -14.01 10.79
CA ALA A 45 2.70 -13.02 10.43
C ALA A 45 1.35 -13.74 10.36
N LYS A 46 0.72 -13.92 11.49
CA LYS A 46 -0.67 -14.40 11.53
C LYS A 46 -1.58 -13.18 11.56
N THR A 47 -2.27 -13.00 10.47
CA THR A 47 -3.15 -11.87 10.28
C THR A 47 -4.56 -12.21 10.75
N GLU A 48 -5.09 -11.45 11.69
CA GLU A 48 -6.52 -11.49 12.01
C GLU A 48 -7.35 -11.02 10.82
N LYS A 49 -8.61 -11.46 10.76
CA LYS A 49 -9.53 -10.99 9.72
C LYS A 49 -9.66 -9.46 9.81
N PRO A 50 -9.37 -8.72 8.74
CA PRO A 50 -9.55 -7.28 8.76
C PRO A 50 -11.03 -6.91 8.86
N THR A 51 -11.30 -5.72 9.41
CA THR A 51 -12.60 -5.07 9.27
C THR A 51 -12.70 -4.53 7.86
N ILE A 52 -13.76 -4.88 7.14
CA ILE A 52 -13.97 -4.48 5.74
C ILE A 52 -15.34 -3.84 5.61
N HIS A 53 -15.40 -2.67 4.97
CA HIS A 53 -16.63 -2.01 4.56
C HIS A 53 -16.54 -1.68 3.08
N VAL A 54 -17.54 -2.10 2.32
CA VAL A 54 -17.75 -1.69 0.92
C VAL A 54 -18.99 -0.81 0.92
N PHE A 55 -18.90 0.39 0.39
CA PHE A 55 -19.94 1.40 0.52
C PHE A 55 -20.01 2.32 -0.72
N ASP A 56 -20.97 3.23 -0.73
CA ASP A 56 -21.20 4.17 -1.81
C ASP A 56 -21.30 3.47 -3.18
N ASP A 57 -22.36 2.67 -3.33
CA ASP A 57 -22.63 1.87 -4.52
C ASP A 57 -21.47 0.97 -4.97
N ASN A 58 -20.77 0.37 -4.00
CA ASN A 58 -19.62 -0.49 -4.19
C ASN A 58 -18.39 0.20 -4.82
N LYS A 59 -18.30 1.52 -4.77
CA LYS A 59 -17.16 2.26 -5.31
C LYS A 59 -15.99 2.33 -4.34
N PHE A 60 -16.30 2.51 -3.04
CA PHE A 60 -15.29 2.73 -2.01
C PHE A 60 -15.16 1.52 -1.09
N VAL A 61 -13.95 1.32 -0.64
CA VAL A 61 -13.62 0.27 0.33
C VAL A 61 -12.81 0.90 1.45
N PHE A 62 -13.26 0.64 2.67
CA PHE A 62 -12.50 0.87 3.88
C PHE A 62 -12.07 -0.48 4.45
N VAL A 63 -10.79 -0.60 4.77
CA VAL A 63 -10.23 -1.80 5.40
C VAL A 63 -9.35 -1.39 6.55
N ALA A 64 -9.57 -2.00 7.72
CA ALA A 64 -8.75 -1.77 8.92
C ALA A 64 -8.30 -3.09 9.51
N GLN A 65 -7.08 -3.11 10.02
CA GLN A 65 -6.46 -4.28 10.64
C GLN A 65 -5.88 -3.89 12.00
N LYS A 66 -6.37 -4.56 13.05
CA LYS A 66 -5.76 -4.47 14.37
C LYS A 66 -4.48 -5.29 14.37
N ASP A 67 -3.42 -4.72 14.86
CA ASP A 67 -2.13 -5.36 15.04
C ASP A 67 -1.77 -6.50 14.07
N GLY A 68 -0.83 -6.27 13.19
CA GLY A 68 -0.32 -7.30 12.28
C GLY A 68 1.02 -6.90 11.70
N ILE A 69 1.90 -7.88 11.51
CA ILE A 69 3.18 -7.69 10.83
C ILE A 69 2.98 -7.76 9.31
N GLY A 70 1.81 -8.16 8.84
CA GLY A 70 1.49 -8.29 7.42
C GLY A 70 0.86 -7.02 6.86
N GLY A 71 1.35 -6.55 5.72
CA GLY A 71 0.69 -5.50 4.95
C GLY A 71 -0.70 -5.94 4.47
N ILE A 72 -1.55 -4.96 4.23
CA ILE A 72 -2.83 -5.15 3.54
C ILE A 72 -2.63 -4.72 2.09
N ALA A 73 -2.92 -5.60 1.15
CA ALA A 73 -3.03 -5.26 -0.26
C ALA A 73 -4.49 -5.12 -0.65
N PHE A 74 -4.79 -4.12 -1.44
CA PHE A 74 -6.15 -3.79 -1.85
C PHE A 74 -6.27 -3.81 -3.37
N GLY A 75 -7.39 -4.32 -3.86
CA GLY A 75 -7.65 -4.47 -5.26
C GLY A 75 -9.09 -4.17 -5.64
N GLN A 76 -9.49 -4.65 -6.79
CA GLN A 76 -10.84 -4.49 -7.31
C GLN A 76 -11.83 -5.41 -6.63
N ASP A 77 -11.51 -6.70 -6.59
CA ASP A 77 -12.42 -7.75 -6.14
C ASP A 77 -11.99 -8.38 -4.81
N TYR A 78 -10.74 -8.17 -4.41
CA TYR A 78 -10.18 -8.78 -3.20
C TYR A 78 -9.37 -7.79 -2.37
N ILE A 79 -9.43 -7.98 -1.05
CA ILE A 79 -8.43 -7.49 -0.10
C ILE A 79 -7.58 -8.68 0.31
N SER A 80 -6.27 -8.52 0.29
CA SER A 80 -5.35 -9.61 0.59
C SER A 80 -4.41 -9.26 1.73
N VAL A 81 -4.12 -10.25 2.56
CA VAL A 81 -3.19 -10.16 3.67
C VAL A 81 -2.27 -11.38 3.67
N LEU A 82 -1.11 -11.25 4.30
CA LEU A 82 -0.17 -12.36 4.44
C LEU A 82 -0.46 -13.17 5.70
N ASP A 83 -0.37 -14.50 5.58
CA ASP A 83 -0.29 -15.46 6.68
C ASP A 83 0.97 -16.29 6.46
N VAL A 84 2.00 -16.00 7.23
CA VAL A 84 3.37 -16.48 6.98
C VAL A 84 3.98 -17.04 8.24
N HIS A 85 4.60 -18.19 8.12
CA HIS A 85 5.54 -18.77 9.08
C HIS A 85 6.79 -19.15 8.33
N GLN A 86 7.83 -18.36 8.45
CA GLN A 86 9.11 -18.66 7.79
C GLN A 86 10.28 -18.08 8.55
N LYS A 87 11.47 -18.63 8.31
CA LYS A 87 12.70 -18.11 8.90
C LYS A 87 12.96 -16.68 8.39
N GLU A 88 13.42 -15.83 9.29
CA GLU A 88 13.75 -14.44 8.96
C GLU A 88 14.79 -14.41 7.83
N ILE A 89 14.52 -13.60 6.82
CA ILE A 89 15.48 -13.30 5.76
C ILE A 89 16.26 -12.06 6.18
N ASN A 90 17.54 -12.19 6.42
CA ASN A 90 18.43 -11.06 6.65
C ASN A 90 19.72 -11.21 5.84
N GLN A 91 20.37 -10.10 5.53
CA GLN A 91 21.56 -10.07 4.68
C GLN A 91 22.69 -10.96 5.23
N SER A 92 22.85 -11.01 6.56
CA SER A 92 23.87 -11.86 7.19
C SER A 92 23.59 -13.35 7.03
N MET A 93 22.35 -13.76 6.84
CA MET A 93 21.96 -15.13 6.56
C MET A 93 22.21 -15.49 5.10
N ILE A 94 21.92 -14.57 4.18
CA ILE A 94 22.24 -14.71 2.76
C ILE A 94 23.75 -14.94 2.60
N ASP A 95 24.58 -14.21 3.35
CA ASP A 95 26.04 -14.34 3.28
C ASP A 95 26.59 -15.61 3.96
N ARG A 96 25.94 -16.14 5.00
CA ARG A 96 26.36 -17.36 5.70
C ARG A 96 25.94 -18.64 5.00
N GLU A 97 24.88 -18.59 4.22
CA GLU A 97 24.32 -19.76 3.54
C GLU A 97 25.12 -20.19 2.30
N LYS A 98 26.22 -19.52 1.99
CA LYS A 98 27.12 -19.90 0.88
C LYS A 98 27.72 -21.31 0.98
N ASN A 99 27.66 -21.97 2.14
CA ASN A 99 28.32 -23.24 2.40
C ASN A 99 27.38 -24.42 2.72
N GLY A 100 26.12 -24.34 2.45
CA GLY A 100 25.19 -25.46 2.66
C GLY A 100 23.77 -24.94 2.76
N SER A 101 23.00 -25.15 1.71
CA SER A 101 21.64 -24.61 1.56
C SER A 101 20.75 -25.07 2.71
N PRO A 102 20.31 -24.19 3.62
CA PRO A 102 19.22 -24.55 4.51
C PRO A 102 17.97 -24.73 3.67
N LYS A 103 17.50 -25.96 3.57
CA LYS A 103 16.21 -26.27 2.97
C LYS A 103 15.15 -25.53 3.77
N ILE A 104 14.11 -25.04 3.10
CA ILE A 104 12.92 -24.56 3.78
C ILE A 104 12.40 -25.69 4.65
N ALA A 105 12.19 -25.44 5.93
CA ALA A 105 11.68 -26.43 6.86
C ALA A 105 10.26 -26.86 6.48
N LYS A 106 9.84 -28.04 6.89
CA LYS A 106 8.54 -28.60 6.51
C LYS A 106 7.36 -27.78 7.06
N ASP A 107 7.58 -27.11 8.16
CA ASP A 107 6.61 -26.27 8.87
C ASP A 107 6.54 -24.85 8.31
N GLU A 108 7.53 -24.40 7.55
CA GLU A 108 7.48 -23.06 6.93
C GLU A 108 6.38 -22.99 5.86
N TYR A 109 5.60 -21.89 5.88
CA TYR A 109 4.59 -21.60 4.88
C TYR A 109 4.55 -20.11 4.53
N PHE A 110 4.04 -19.82 3.37
CA PHE A 110 3.77 -18.48 2.87
C PHE A 110 2.43 -18.50 2.16
N ASN A 111 1.42 -17.95 2.83
CA ASN A 111 0.05 -17.93 2.36
C ASN A 111 -0.41 -16.50 2.10
N ILE A 112 -1.26 -16.35 1.11
CA ILE A 112 -2.03 -15.15 0.85
C ILE A 112 -3.48 -15.47 1.20
N ILE A 113 -4.06 -14.70 2.12
CA ILE A 113 -5.47 -14.79 2.48
C ILE A 113 -6.19 -13.65 1.78
N SER A 114 -7.09 -13.96 0.86
CA SER A 114 -7.82 -12.98 0.06
C SER A 114 -9.31 -13.01 0.41
N TYR A 115 -9.86 -11.86 0.77
CA TYR A 115 -11.27 -11.65 1.13
C TYR A 115 -12.03 -11.12 -0.08
N ASP A 116 -13.10 -11.80 -0.47
CA ASP A 116 -13.93 -11.43 -1.63
C ASP A 116 -14.83 -10.25 -1.30
N LEU A 117 -14.63 -9.12 -1.97
CA LEU A 117 -15.37 -7.89 -1.76
C LEU A 117 -16.78 -7.92 -2.39
N ASN A 118 -17.04 -8.87 -3.28
CA ASN A 118 -18.31 -8.99 -3.98
C ASN A 118 -19.28 -9.95 -3.31
N ALA A 119 -18.81 -10.71 -2.31
CA ALA A 119 -19.62 -11.68 -1.59
C ALA A 119 -19.98 -11.20 -0.17
N SER A 120 -21.22 -11.48 0.24
CA SER A 120 -21.69 -11.12 1.57
C SER A 120 -20.82 -11.76 2.67
N GLY A 121 -20.46 -10.96 3.68
CA GLY A 121 -19.63 -11.42 4.80
C GLY A 121 -18.15 -11.57 4.45
N PHE A 122 -17.75 -11.21 3.24
CA PHE A 122 -16.36 -11.22 2.79
C PHE A 122 -15.66 -12.56 3.05
N PRO A 123 -16.13 -13.65 2.44
CA PRO A 123 -15.50 -14.96 2.61
C PRO A 123 -14.05 -14.90 2.12
N SER A 124 -13.17 -15.59 2.83
CA SER A 124 -11.77 -15.65 2.46
C SER A 124 -11.41 -16.94 1.75
N LYS A 125 -10.41 -16.85 0.88
CA LYS A 125 -9.70 -17.99 0.30
C LYS A 125 -8.21 -17.89 0.61
N LYS A 126 -7.59 -19.05 0.81
CA LYS A 126 -6.16 -19.17 1.09
C LYS A 126 -5.42 -19.64 -0.16
N THR A 127 -4.41 -18.89 -0.59
CA THR A 127 -3.49 -19.29 -1.64
C THR A 127 -2.16 -19.68 -1.03
N GLU A 128 -1.78 -20.95 -1.13
CA GLU A 128 -0.54 -21.49 -0.58
C GLU A 128 0.60 -21.34 -1.60
N VAL A 129 1.36 -20.25 -1.52
CA VAL A 129 2.37 -19.89 -2.54
C VAL A 129 3.44 -20.97 -2.68
N TYR A 130 3.89 -21.59 -1.59
CA TYR A 130 4.89 -22.65 -1.66
C TYR A 130 4.38 -23.91 -2.34
N GLN A 131 3.09 -24.20 -2.21
CA GLN A 131 2.46 -25.32 -2.92
C GLN A 131 2.36 -25.04 -4.42
N LEU A 132 1.98 -23.81 -4.80
CA LEU A 132 1.92 -23.39 -6.21
C LEU A 132 3.29 -23.44 -6.89
N LEU A 133 4.36 -23.15 -6.16
CA LEU A 133 5.73 -23.23 -6.67
C LEU A 133 6.22 -24.65 -6.90
N GLY A 134 5.57 -25.66 -6.29
CA GLY A 134 5.99 -27.06 -6.34
C GLY A 134 7.37 -27.35 -5.72
N LYS A 135 8.05 -26.32 -5.22
CA LYS A 135 9.40 -26.41 -4.65
C LYS A 135 9.55 -25.46 -3.50
N LYS A 136 10.15 -25.93 -2.42
CA LYS A 136 10.49 -25.15 -1.23
C LYS A 136 11.94 -24.63 -1.29
N GLU A 137 12.28 -23.93 -2.37
CA GLU A 137 13.63 -23.36 -2.55
C GLU A 137 13.66 -21.84 -2.34
N TYR A 138 12.49 -21.22 -2.18
CA TYR A 138 12.35 -19.76 -2.11
C TYR A 138 11.55 -19.35 -0.89
N ARG A 139 11.95 -18.23 -0.29
CA ARG A 139 11.16 -17.53 0.74
C ARG A 139 10.56 -16.27 0.18
N GLY A 140 9.30 -15.99 0.52
CA GLY A 140 8.60 -14.78 0.10
C GLY A 140 9.02 -13.56 0.91
N ALA A 141 9.10 -12.41 0.26
CA ALA A 141 9.19 -11.12 0.95
C ALA A 141 7.88 -10.79 1.63
N TYR A 142 7.96 -10.05 2.74
CA TYR A 142 6.77 -9.65 3.54
C TYR A 142 6.07 -8.41 2.99
N ASP A 143 6.50 -7.92 1.84
CA ASP A 143 5.85 -6.82 1.15
C ASP A 143 4.75 -7.38 0.26
N ILE A 144 3.55 -6.80 0.37
CA ILE A 144 2.38 -7.20 -0.40
C ILE A 144 1.79 -5.97 -1.08
N SER A 145 1.63 -6.08 -2.38
CA SER A 145 0.90 -5.13 -3.21
C SER A 145 -0.08 -5.89 -4.10
N GLN A 146 -1.05 -5.21 -4.66
CA GLN A 146 -2.06 -5.82 -5.52
C GLN A 146 -2.30 -4.95 -6.73
N TYR A 147 -2.47 -5.57 -7.88
CA TYR A 147 -2.74 -4.92 -9.16
C TYR A 147 -4.01 -5.47 -9.76
N TYR A 148 -4.75 -4.60 -10.41
CA TYR A 148 -5.91 -4.99 -11.19
C TYR A 148 -5.61 -4.83 -12.68
N ALA A 149 -5.71 -5.91 -13.43
CA ALA A 149 -5.53 -5.94 -14.87
C ALA A 149 -6.40 -7.07 -15.46
N ASP A 150 -6.83 -6.93 -16.70
CA ASP A 150 -7.61 -7.95 -17.42
C ASP A 150 -8.80 -8.52 -16.63
N ASN A 151 -9.50 -7.64 -15.90
CA ASN A 151 -10.62 -7.98 -15.01
C ASN A 151 -10.25 -8.96 -13.87
N LYS A 152 -9.00 -8.94 -13.40
CA LYS A 152 -8.51 -9.79 -12.30
C LYS A 152 -7.60 -9.03 -11.36
N ASP A 153 -7.56 -9.50 -10.14
CA ASP A 153 -6.61 -9.06 -9.13
C ASP A 153 -5.38 -9.97 -9.11
N TYR A 154 -4.19 -9.37 -9.11
CA TYR A 154 -2.90 -10.03 -9.08
C TYR A 154 -2.05 -9.55 -7.91
N ILE A 155 -1.30 -10.45 -7.31
CA ILE A 155 -0.31 -10.12 -6.29
C ILE A 155 1.09 -10.47 -6.78
N PRO A 156 1.98 -9.49 -6.96
CA PRO A 156 3.39 -9.75 -7.17
C PRO A 156 4.03 -10.18 -5.86
N VAL A 157 4.75 -11.27 -5.89
CA VAL A 157 5.51 -11.79 -4.75
C VAL A 157 6.98 -11.82 -5.12
N THR A 158 7.80 -11.10 -4.36
CA THR A 158 9.25 -11.22 -4.47
C THR A 158 9.70 -12.45 -3.69
N LEU A 159 10.45 -13.31 -4.35
CA LEU A 159 10.96 -14.56 -3.81
C LEU A 159 12.49 -14.51 -3.76
N TYR A 160 13.05 -14.90 -2.64
CA TYR A 160 14.50 -15.04 -2.45
C TYR A 160 14.86 -16.52 -2.42
N LYS A 161 15.82 -16.92 -3.26
CA LYS A 161 16.30 -18.29 -3.28
C LYS A 161 17.11 -18.59 -2.03
N VAL A 162 16.80 -19.71 -1.39
CA VAL A 162 17.54 -20.16 -0.21
C VAL A 162 18.95 -20.56 -0.62
N GLY A 163 19.98 -19.99 -0.01
CA GLY A 163 21.38 -20.32 -0.24
C GLY A 163 22.09 -19.51 -1.33
N ASN A 164 21.43 -18.54 -1.95
CA ASN A 164 22.11 -17.58 -2.82
C ASN A 164 21.36 -16.23 -2.84
N ASN A 165 21.95 -15.23 -3.49
CA ASN A 165 21.39 -13.89 -3.59
C ASN A 165 20.37 -13.74 -4.73
N ASP A 166 19.95 -14.83 -5.37
CA ASP A 166 19.00 -14.75 -6.46
C ASP A 166 17.63 -14.39 -5.92
N SER A 167 17.01 -13.42 -6.55
CA SER A 167 15.62 -13.08 -6.32
C SER A 167 14.85 -13.17 -7.64
N ARG A 168 13.60 -13.54 -7.53
CA ARG A 168 12.66 -13.46 -8.66
C ARG A 168 11.32 -12.93 -8.19
N LYS A 169 10.59 -12.33 -9.10
CA LYS A 169 9.19 -12.00 -8.88
C LYS A 169 8.32 -13.03 -9.56
N ILE A 170 7.25 -13.39 -8.91
CA ILE A 170 6.13 -14.14 -9.49
C ILE A 170 4.88 -13.30 -9.37
N ILE A 171 3.92 -13.55 -10.25
CA ILE A 171 2.60 -12.96 -10.21
C ILE A 171 1.61 -14.04 -9.81
N VAL A 172 0.87 -13.82 -8.74
CA VAL A 172 -0.19 -14.72 -8.29
C VAL A 172 -1.53 -14.17 -8.75
N ASP A 173 -2.22 -14.90 -9.62
CA ASP A 173 -3.63 -14.68 -9.96
C ASP A 173 -4.47 -15.17 -8.76
N ILE A 174 -5.03 -14.23 -8.01
CA ILE A 174 -5.83 -14.52 -6.81
C ILE A 174 -7.12 -15.24 -7.18
N THR A 175 -7.73 -14.83 -8.30
CA THR A 175 -9.02 -15.36 -8.74
C THR A 175 -8.92 -16.85 -9.02
N ASN A 176 -7.88 -17.28 -9.74
CA ASN A 176 -7.68 -18.67 -10.15
C ASN A 176 -6.67 -19.44 -9.31
N GLN A 177 -6.05 -18.80 -8.32
CA GLN A 177 -5.05 -19.39 -7.42
C GLN A 177 -3.89 -20.06 -8.20
N LYS A 178 -3.31 -19.37 -9.14
CA LYS A 178 -2.20 -19.86 -9.98
C LYS A 178 -1.10 -18.81 -10.11
N ILE A 179 0.08 -19.28 -10.50
CA ILE A 179 1.20 -18.39 -10.86
C ILE A 179 1.11 -18.08 -12.35
N GLU A 180 1.16 -16.80 -12.68
CA GLU A 180 1.31 -16.31 -14.04
C GLU A 180 2.77 -15.97 -14.34
N ASN A 181 3.17 -16.10 -15.59
CA ASN A 181 4.52 -15.71 -16.03
C ASN A 181 4.61 -14.18 -16.16
N LEU A 182 5.67 -13.60 -15.60
CA LEU A 182 5.96 -12.16 -15.68
C LEU A 182 6.13 -11.65 -17.11
N GLU A 183 6.59 -12.50 -18.04
CA GLU A 183 6.81 -12.14 -19.45
C GLU A 183 5.54 -11.66 -20.16
N ASN A 184 4.37 -12.08 -19.67
CA ASN A 184 3.07 -11.67 -20.19
C ASN A 184 2.40 -10.58 -19.36
N PHE A 185 3.01 -10.18 -18.24
CA PHE A 185 2.50 -9.14 -17.36
C PHE A 185 3.26 -7.85 -17.67
N GLU A 186 2.79 -7.11 -18.65
CA GLU A 186 3.16 -5.72 -18.79
C GLU A 186 2.57 -4.98 -17.59
N ASP A 187 3.43 -4.71 -16.60
CA ASP A 187 3.18 -3.61 -15.69
C ASP A 187 3.16 -2.36 -16.57
N ASN A 188 1.97 -2.04 -17.07
CA ASN A 188 1.76 -0.91 -17.95
C ASN A 188 2.05 0.41 -17.22
N GLY A 189 2.83 0.39 -16.13
CA GLY A 189 3.56 1.46 -15.42
C GLY A 189 2.85 2.80 -15.27
N LYS A 190 1.72 2.92 -15.92
CA LYS A 190 0.77 4.02 -15.82
C LYS A 190 -0.35 3.56 -14.90
N SER A 191 -0.02 3.44 -13.61
CA SER A 191 -1.11 3.28 -12.66
C SER A 191 -2.06 4.46 -12.88
N THR A 192 -3.34 4.20 -12.85
CA THR A 192 -4.40 5.23 -12.88
C THR A 192 -4.09 6.36 -11.91
N PHE A 193 -3.43 6.05 -10.80
CA PHE A 193 -3.01 6.99 -9.77
C PHE A 193 -1.86 7.91 -10.19
N SER A 194 -0.91 7.44 -11.03
CA SER A 194 0.16 8.29 -11.55
C SER A 194 -0.37 9.38 -12.47
N ALA A 195 -1.37 9.10 -13.28
CA ALA A 195 -2.04 10.09 -14.10
C ALA A 195 -2.78 11.11 -13.22
N ALA A 196 -3.51 10.62 -12.20
CA ALA A 196 -4.19 11.48 -11.24
C ALA A 196 -3.22 12.38 -10.45
N GLU A 197 -2.07 11.84 -10.03
CA GLU A 197 -1.03 12.65 -9.39
C GLU A 197 -0.53 13.78 -10.29
N GLN A 198 -0.31 13.51 -11.58
CA GLN A 198 0.10 14.54 -12.54
C GLN A 198 -0.95 15.65 -12.68
N GLU A 199 -2.23 15.27 -12.79
CA GLU A 199 -3.31 16.25 -12.89
C GLU A 199 -3.44 17.10 -11.61
N LEU A 200 -3.39 16.48 -10.44
CA LEU A 200 -3.49 17.16 -9.16
C LEU A 200 -2.22 17.93 -8.78
N SER A 201 -1.10 17.69 -9.45
CA SER A 201 0.14 18.44 -9.21
C SER A 201 0.10 19.87 -9.76
N LYS A 202 -0.85 20.18 -10.64
CA LYS A 202 -1.06 21.53 -11.13
C LYS A 202 -1.34 22.48 -9.97
N GLY A 203 -0.69 23.64 -9.98
CA GLY A 203 -0.81 24.61 -8.90
C GLY A 203 -0.43 24.07 -7.50
N ASN A 204 0.38 23.00 -7.45
CA ASN A 204 0.81 22.35 -6.20
C ASN A 204 -0.34 21.76 -5.33
N VAL A 205 -1.52 21.55 -5.93
CA VAL A 205 -2.73 21.12 -5.19
C VAL A 205 -2.54 19.74 -4.54
N TYR A 206 -1.91 18.80 -5.23
CA TYR A 206 -1.61 17.47 -4.67
C TYR A 206 -0.80 17.55 -3.36
N ASN A 207 0.26 18.35 -3.34
CA ASN A 207 1.07 18.53 -2.15
C ASN A 207 0.30 19.25 -1.03
N ASN A 208 -0.56 20.20 -1.37
CA ASN A 208 -1.37 20.92 -0.40
C ASN A 208 -2.40 19.99 0.27
N ILE A 209 -3.03 19.08 -0.47
CA ILE A 209 -3.89 18.03 0.11
C ILE A 209 -3.07 17.12 1.02
N ARG A 210 -1.93 16.62 0.53
CA ARG A 210 -1.04 15.75 1.34
C ARG A 210 -0.65 16.41 2.66
N GLN A 211 -0.30 17.68 2.60
CA GLN A 211 0.09 18.46 3.78
C GLN A 211 -1.10 18.64 4.73
N ALA A 212 -2.27 19.01 4.22
CA ALA A 212 -3.49 19.16 5.02
C ALA A 212 -3.87 17.84 5.73
N MET A 213 -3.86 16.73 5.00
CA MET A 213 -4.16 15.41 5.56
C MET A 213 -3.14 14.98 6.63
N LYS A 214 -1.86 15.25 6.41
CA LYS A 214 -0.80 14.94 7.36
C LYS A 214 -0.85 15.83 8.61
N GLU A 215 -0.99 17.12 8.46
CA GLU A 215 -0.94 18.07 9.56
C GLU A 215 -2.21 18.06 10.41
N LYS A 216 -3.37 17.99 9.75
CA LYS A 216 -4.67 18.02 10.46
C LYS A 216 -5.06 16.68 11.04
N TYR A 217 -4.76 15.57 10.34
CA TYR A 217 -5.31 14.25 10.66
C TYR A 217 -4.27 13.16 10.84
N HIS A 218 -2.99 13.41 10.65
CA HIS A 218 -1.91 12.40 10.64
C HIS A 218 -2.14 11.27 9.63
N LEU A 219 -2.83 11.56 8.53
CA LEU A 219 -3.12 10.61 7.46
C LEU A 219 -2.18 10.80 6.28
N LYS A 220 -1.93 9.70 5.56
CA LYS A 220 -1.19 9.71 4.31
C LYS A 220 -2.16 9.75 3.14
N PHE A 221 -2.13 10.82 2.37
CA PHE A 221 -2.91 10.97 1.14
C PHE A 221 -2.09 10.55 -0.08
N THR A 222 -2.72 9.79 -0.96
CA THR A 222 -2.28 9.58 -2.34
C THR A 222 -3.45 9.82 -3.30
N ALA A 223 -3.16 9.92 -4.60
CA ALA A 223 -4.19 10.16 -5.61
C ALA A 223 -5.22 9.01 -5.75
N GLY A 224 -5.04 7.90 -5.09
CA GLY A 224 -5.94 6.74 -5.19
C GLY A 224 -6.40 6.16 -3.86
N TYR A 225 -5.79 6.57 -2.76
CA TYR A 225 -6.14 6.04 -1.44
C TYR A 225 -5.68 6.95 -0.30
N ILE A 226 -6.26 6.74 0.86
CA ILE A 226 -5.81 7.32 2.12
C ILE A 226 -5.39 6.19 3.05
N ASP A 227 -4.18 6.32 3.62
CA ASP A 227 -3.65 5.40 4.62
C ASP A 227 -3.48 6.09 5.96
N THR A 228 -3.54 5.31 7.02
CA THR A 228 -2.98 5.71 8.31
C THR A 228 -1.44 5.72 8.25
N LEU A 229 -0.81 6.58 9.06
CA LEU A 229 0.65 6.56 9.18
C LEU A 229 1.10 5.26 9.86
N LEU A 230 2.29 4.76 9.46
CA LEU A 230 2.75 3.44 9.89
C LEU A 230 3.20 3.38 11.35
N SER A 231 3.65 4.49 11.95
CA SER A 231 4.10 4.47 13.32
C SER A 231 2.93 4.37 14.30
N LYS A 232 3.12 3.65 15.40
CA LYS A 232 2.10 3.54 16.44
C LYS A 232 1.80 4.91 17.05
N GLU A 233 2.83 5.70 17.28
CA GLU A 233 2.74 7.05 17.83
C GLU A 233 1.96 7.99 16.94
N ASP A 234 2.10 7.86 15.63
CA ASP A 234 1.33 8.67 14.68
C ASP A 234 -0.13 8.24 14.61
N ARG A 235 -0.40 6.94 14.69
CA ARG A 235 -1.79 6.44 14.74
C ARG A 235 -2.54 6.92 15.98
N GLU A 236 -1.86 7.03 17.12
CA GLU A 236 -2.47 7.55 18.35
C GLU A 236 -2.85 9.03 18.25
N LYS A 237 -2.24 9.78 17.32
CA LYS A 237 -2.53 11.19 17.04
C LYS A 237 -3.64 11.40 16.00
N ILE A 238 -4.09 10.35 15.32
CA ILE A 238 -5.15 10.47 14.32
C ILE A 238 -6.43 10.93 15.01
N ASP A 239 -6.95 12.07 14.57
CA ASP A 239 -8.24 12.59 15.01
C ASP A 239 -9.01 13.14 13.82
N ILE A 240 -10.02 12.42 13.41
CA ILE A 240 -10.95 12.81 12.35
C ILE A 240 -12.36 13.02 12.88
N SER A 241 -12.55 13.06 14.20
CA SER A 241 -13.88 13.14 14.83
C SER A 241 -14.68 14.38 14.42
N ASN A 242 -13.99 15.44 14.02
CA ASN A 242 -14.60 16.68 13.54
C ASN A 242 -14.58 16.83 12.02
N THR A 243 -14.84 15.73 11.29
CA THR A 243 -14.93 15.73 9.82
C THR A 243 -16.30 15.26 9.36
N ASN A 244 -16.65 15.59 8.10
CA ASN A 244 -17.86 15.05 7.49
C ASN A 244 -17.78 13.52 7.38
N PHE A 245 -16.59 12.95 7.11
CA PHE A 245 -16.40 11.49 7.09
C PHE A 245 -16.81 10.83 8.41
N ALA A 246 -16.41 11.40 9.54
CA ALA A 246 -16.80 10.86 10.85
C ALA A 246 -18.27 11.03 11.15
N GLN A 247 -18.90 12.04 10.58
CA GLN A 247 -20.36 12.25 10.69
C GLN A 247 -21.12 11.20 9.88
N ASP A 248 -20.69 10.97 8.62
CA ASP A 248 -21.40 10.10 7.68
C ASP A 248 -21.11 8.62 7.92
N TYR A 249 -19.88 8.31 8.38
CA TYR A 249 -19.37 6.95 8.58
C TYR A 249 -18.75 6.75 9.96
N PRO A 250 -19.53 6.90 11.06
CA PRO A 250 -18.99 6.91 12.42
C PRO A 250 -18.30 5.59 12.83
N GLU A 251 -18.73 4.45 12.31
CA GLU A 251 -18.10 3.16 12.62
C GLU A 251 -16.72 3.03 11.95
N MET A 252 -16.60 3.41 10.68
CA MET A 252 -15.31 3.43 9.99
C MET A 252 -14.35 4.44 10.62
N ALA A 253 -14.87 5.60 11.05
CA ALA A 253 -14.06 6.62 11.70
C ALA A 253 -13.43 6.14 13.01
N LYS A 254 -14.09 5.27 13.77
CA LYS A 254 -13.53 4.64 14.99
C LYS A 254 -12.33 3.75 14.68
N ASP A 255 -12.38 3.04 13.56
CA ASP A 255 -11.37 2.07 13.16
C ASP A 255 -10.19 2.70 12.40
N ILE A 256 -10.25 3.99 12.06
CA ILE A 256 -9.20 4.66 11.28
C ILE A 256 -7.85 4.76 12.03
N LYS A 257 -7.85 4.58 13.36
CA LYS A 257 -6.64 4.53 14.19
C LYS A 257 -5.85 3.22 14.07
N ASP A 258 -6.46 2.19 13.48
CA ASP A 258 -5.78 0.95 13.14
C ASP A 258 -4.92 1.15 11.87
N LEU A 259 -4.26 0.10 11.39
CA LEU A 259 -3.70 0.09 10.05
C LEU A 259 -4.84 0.09 9.06
N ALA A 260 -5.30 1.27 8.68
CA ALA A 260 -6.47 1.42 7.84
C ALA A 260 -6.12 2.00 6.47
N ARG A 261 -6.91 1.61 5.50
CA ARG A 261 -6.85 2.14 4.14
C ARG A 261 -8.25 2.39 3.61
N LEU A 262 -8.45 3.59 3.08
CA LEU A 262 -9.64 3.99 2.37
C LEU A 262 -9.28 4.23 0.91
N TYR A 263 -9.95 3.57 -0.01
CA TYR A 263 -9.65 3.70 -1.43
C TYR A 263 -10.90 3.58 -2.30
N MET A 264 -10.83 4.14 -3.50
CA MET A 264 -11.79 3.89 -4.56
C MET A 264 -11.35 2.67 -5.37
N ARG A 265 -12.27 1.75 -5.66
CA ARG A 265 -11.96 0.51 -6.39
C ARG A 265 -11.41 0.84 -7.79
N PRO A 266 -10.36 0.15 -8.26
CA PRO A 266 -9.67 0.49 -9.51
C PRO A 266 -10.56 0.63 -10.73
N LYS A 267 -11.55 -0.24 -10.91
CA LYS A 267 -12.48 -0.21 -12.05
C LYS A 267 -13.42 1.00 -12.02
N GLN A 268 -13.76 1.46 -10.84
CA GLN A 268 -14.64 2.62 -10.61
C GLN A 268 -13.86 3.92 -10.46
N TYR A 269 -12.52 3.85 -10.44
CA TYR A 269 -11.69 4.99 -10.15
C TYR A 269 -11.90 6.13 -11.15
N SER A 270 -12.15 7.30 -10.62
CA SER A 270 -12.24 8.59 -11.32
C SER A 270 -11.48 9.63 -10.51
N THR A 271 -10.52 10.32 -11.12
CA THR A 271 -9.77 11.40 -10.47
C THR A 271 -10.71 12.48 -9.94
N LYS A 272 -11.70 12.88 -10.76
CA LYS A 272 -12.70 13.88 -10.36
C LYS A 272 -13.47 13.43 -9.12
N GLU A 273 -14.05 12.25 -9.16
CA GLU A 273 -14.91 11.76 -8.08
C GLU A 273 -14.08 11.55 -6.79
N TRP A 274 -12.88 10.98 -6.91
CA TRP A 274 -11.97 10.82 -5.78
C TRP A 274 -11.59 12.16 -5.14
N PHE A 275 -11.20 13.12 -5.96
CA PHE A 275 -10.80 14.45 -5.51
C PHE A 275 -11.94 15.16 -4.79
N ASP A 276 -13.12 15.24 -5.42
CA ASP A 276 -14.28 15.94 -4.87
C ASP A 276 -14.74 15.26 -3.57
N THR A 277 -14.77 13.92 -3.54
CA THR A 277 -15.14 13.14 -2.36
C THR A 277 -14.17 13.34 -1.21
N VAL A 278 -12.86 13.34 -1.46
CA VAL A 278 -11.84 13.55 -0.41
C VAL A 278 -11.95 14.96 0.17
N LEU A 279 -12.15 15.98 -0.67
CA LEU A 279 -12.34 17.35 -0.19
C LEU A 279 -13.56 17.47 0.70
N HIS A 280 -14.67 16.81 0.35
CA HIS A 280 -15.88 16.81 1.16
C HIS A 280 -15.71 16.03 2.47
N TRP A 281 -15.26 14.80 2.41
CA TRP A 281 -15.17 13.94 3.59
C TRP A 281 -14.22 14.46 4.66
N PHE A 282 -13.09 15.02 4.26
CA PHE A 282 -12.08 15.52 5.20
C PHE A 282 -12.20 17.03 5.49
N ALA A 283 -13.24 17.67 5.01
CA ALA A 283 -13.62 18.98 5.50
C ALA A 283 -14.04 18.90 6.99
N PRO A 284 -13.79 19.96 7.78
CA PRO A 284 -14.36 20.09 9.11
C PRO A 284 -15.90 19.98 9.05
N LYS A 285 -16.47 19.35 10.06
CA LYS A 285 -17.93 19.16 10.16
C LYS A 285 -18.71 20.45 9.93
N GLY A 286 -19.64 20.41 8.98
CA GLY A 286 -20.46 21.54 8.60
C GLY A 286 -19.81 22.50 7.60
N GLN A 287 -18.61 22.17 7.11
CA GLN A 287 -17.99 22.85 5.96
C GLN A 287 -18.14 21.97 4.71
N ASP A 288 -18.33 22.61 3.57
CA ASP A 288 -18.58 21.89 2.32
C ASP A 288 -17.34 21.11 1.84
N VAL A 289 -16.15 21.74 1.95
CA VAL A 289 -14.91 21.18 1.42
C VAL A 289 -13.71 21.50 2.31
N LEU A 290 -12.72 20.62 2.27
CA LEU A 290 -11.40 20.86 2.85
C LEU A 290 -10.73 22.07 2.18
N GLU A 291 -10.19 22.95 2.97
CA GLU A 291 -9.50 24.15 2.50
C GLU A 291 -8.18 23.78 1.82
N VAL A 292 -8.15 23.92 0.48
CA VAL A 292 -7.01 23.63 -0.39
C VAL A 292 -6.82 24.75 -1.39
N TYR A 293 -5.59 25.09 -1.69
CA TYR A 293 -5.25 26.18 -2.60
C TYR A 293 -4.42 25.68 -3.78
N ALA A 294 -4.69 26.22 -4.97
CA ALA A 294 -3.75 26.24 -6.08
C ALA A 294 -2.85 27.47 -5.93
N THR A 295 -1.59 27.33 -6.31
CA THR A 295 -0.61 28.43 -6.25
C THR A 295 -0.10 28.70 -7.66
N ASP A 296 -0.24 29.95 -8.13
CA ASP A 296 0.35 30.38 -9.39
C ASP A 296 1.89 30.38 -9.25
N PRO A 297 2.61 29.61 -10.07
CA PRO A 297 4.07 29.51 -9.97
C PRO A 297 4.79 30.81 -10.33
N LYS A 298 4.15 31.73 -11.09
CA LYS A 298 4.74 33.01 -11.52
C LYS A 298 4.56 34.12 -10.51
N THR A 299 3.37 34.21 -9.91
CA THR A 299 3.00 35.31 -9.02
C THR A 299 3.01 34.89 -7.54
N GLY A 300 2.92 33.61 -7.24
CA GLY A 300 2.72 33.09 -5.88
C GLY A 300 1.30 33.31 -5.33
N GLU A 301 0.38 33.81 -6.16
CA GLU A 301 -1.01 34.01 -5.79
C GLU A 301 -1.69 32.67 -5.49
N LYS A 302 -2.52 32.67 -4.44
CA LYS A 302 -3.24 31.48 -4.01
C LYS A 302 -4.72 31.60 -4.30
N THR A 303 -5.27 30.63 -5.03
CA THR A 303 -6.68 30.51 -5.32
C THR A 303 -7.23 29.28 -4.63
N GLN A 304 -8.29 29.43 -3.82
CA GLN A 304 -8.96 28.28 -3.19
C GLN A 304 -9.61 27.41 -4.27
N ILE A 305 -9.40 26.10 -4.19
CA ILE A 305 -9.99 25.10 -5.08
C ILE A 305 -11.01 24.28 -4.27
N LYS A 306 -12.26 24.30 -4.71
CA LYS A 306 -13.37 23.64 -4.04
C LYS A 306 -13.86 22.38 -4.75
N SER A 307 -13.46 22.18 -6.00
CA SER A 307 -13.81 21.02 -6.80
C SER A 307 -12.74 20.73 -7.85
N TYR A 308 -12.78 19.54 -8.41
CA TYR A 308 -11.92 19.17 -9.54
C TYR A 308 -12.19 20.04 -10.77
N ASP A 309 -13.44 20.40 -11.04
CA ASP A 309 -13.78 21.27 -12.17
C ASP A 309 -13.19 22.67 -12.00
N GLU A 310 -13.18 23.23 -10.80
CA GLU A 310 -12.48 24.49 -10.51
C GLU A 310 -10.97 24.38 -10.73
N LEU A 311 -10.36 23.24 -10.34
CA LEU A 311 -8.93 22.98 -10.61
C LEU A 311 -8.65 22.94 -12.11
N GLN A 312 -9.51 22.32 -12.91
CA GLN A 312 -9.34 22.27 -14.37
C GLN A 312 -9.46 23.67 -14.99
N VAL A 313 -10.44 24.47 -14.58
CA VAL A 313 -10.60 25.86 -15.03
C VAL A 313 -9.39 26.71 -14.63
N TRP A 314 -8.95 26.60 -13.36
CA TRP A 314 -7.76 27.30 -12.88
C TRP A 314 -6.52 26.92 -13.69
N SER A 315 -6.30 25.62 -13.92
CA SER A 315 -5.16 25.10 -14.68
C SER A 315 -5.14 25.60 -16.12
N ALA A 316 -6.30 25.68 -16.78
CA ALA A 316 -6.42 26.19 -18.16
C ALA A 316 -6.01 27.67 -18.27
N ASN A 317 -6.20 28.45 -17.20
CA ASN A 317 -5.88 29.87 -17.16
C ASN A 317 -4.44 30.17 -16.68
N HIS A 318 -3.73 29.15 -16.14
CA HIS A 318 -2.39 29.28 -15.57
C HIS A 318 -1.40 28.30 -16.20
N THR A 319 -1.61 27.93 -17.47
CA THR A 319 -0.65 27.11 -18.24
C THR A 319 0.66 27.86 -18.45
N ASP A 320 1.77 27.15 -18.27
CA ASP A 320 3.15 27.63 -18.49
C ASP A 320 3.42 27.98 -19.96
#